data_fac81c235ce43656f714445cfb419f39
#
_entry.id   fac81c235ce43656f714445cfb419f39
#
_cell.length_a   1.000
_cell.length_b   1.000
_cell.length_c   1.000
_cell.angle_alpha   90.00
_cell.angle_beta   90.00
_cell.angle_gamma   90.00
#
_symmetry.space_group_name_H-M   'P 1'
#
loop_
_entity.id
_entity.type
_entity.pdbx_description
1 polymer ?
#
loop_
_entity_poly.entity_id
_entity_poly.type
_entity_poly.pdbx_seq_one_letter_code
_entity_poly.pdbx_strand_id
1 'polypeptide(L)'
;MGKPSVSVHCNDVGVAFTRGSRRTMLRKSLRRALFGRPKHEEGEPQDPSTLWALQGVSFSVGSGTILGLCGGNGAGKTTLLRTISGIYQPDVGSVNVRGKTSVLLSLGAMLGANLSGRINVRVSGALHGVSSAETERHVAEVQEFAELDDAAMDTPVRYYSAGMRARLAFASASVLQPEILLVDELLGVGDVSFREKSRDRLLELTEASRCVIVASHSAPFLKSLCNRMLWLDQGRLVAQGPAEDVLDAYSLRMAGGSSTTPPSVPTLESEDPPAGSAPLAGAGSSSSL
;
A
#
# COMPACT_ATOMS: atom_id res chain seq x y z
N MET A 1 9.81 2.59 -28.31
CA MET A 1 8.92 3.28 -27.33
C MET A 1 9.30 2.79 -25.95
N GLY A 2 9.85 3.69 -25.08
CA GLY A 2 10.19 3.34 -23.70
C GLY A 2 8.92 2.99 -22.93
N LYS A 3 8.97 1.93 -22.10
CA LYS A 3 7.86 1.62 -21.17
C LYS A 3 7.64 2.85 -20.28
N PRO A 4 6.39 3.25 -19.99
CA PRO A 4 6.09 4.40 -19.13
C PRO A 4 6.81 4.25 -17.78
N SER A 5 7.35 5.34 -17.26
CA SER A 5 8.07 5.33 -15.97
C SER A 5 7.08 5.01 -14.84
N VAL A 6 7.43 4.00 -14.03
CA VAL A 6 6.69 3.68 -12.81
C VAL A 6 7.23 4.53 -11.68
N SER A 7 6.34 5.15 -10.89
CA SER A 7 6.76 5.96 -9.74
C SER A 7 5.68 6.07 -8.67
N VAL A 8 6.14 6.25 -7.43
CA VAL A 8 5.32 6.60 -6.27
C VAL A 8 5.92 7.86 -5.64
N HIS A 9 5.16 8.94 -5.60
CA HIS A 9 5.55 10.20 -4.98
C HIS A 9 4.59 10.54 -3.85
N CYS A 10 5.10 10.64 -2.65
CA CYS A 10 4.40 11.14 -1.46
C CYS A 10 4.97 12.51 -1.12
N ASN A 11 4.10 13.52 -1.00
CA ASN A 11 4.50 14.88 -0.66
C ASN A 11 3.68 15.36 0.54
N ASP A 12 4.35 15.55 1.68
CA ASP A 12 3.78 16.05 2.94
C ASP A 12 2.53 15.27 3.38
N VAL A 13 2.55 13.94 3.27
CA VAL A 13 1.39 13.09 3.49
C VAL A 13 1.05 13.02 4.97
N GLY A 14 -0.18 13.45 5.30
CA GLY A 14 -0.80 13.31 6.60
C GLY A 14 -2.12 12.55 6.53
N VAL A 15 -2.34 11.61 7.46
CA VAL A 15 -3.58 10.84 7.60
C VAL A 15 -4.02 10.84 9.05
N ALA A 16 -5.26 11.28 9.30
CA ALA A 16 -5.83 11.43 10.62
C ALA A 16 -7.10 10.58 10.81
N PHE A 17 -7.20 9.90 11.94
CA PHE A 17 -8.41 9.19 12.36
C PHE A 17 -9.07 9.93 13.53
N THR A 18 -10.33 10.28 13.38
CA THR A 18 -11.07 10.96 14.45
C THR A 18 -11.83 9.94 15.30
N ARG A 19 -11.58 9.90 16.60
CA ARG A 19 -12.44 9.22 17.57
C ARG A 19 -13.71 10.05 17.74
N GLY A 20 -14.74 9.83 16.94
CA GLY A 20 -15.94 10.64 17.04
C GLY A 20 -17.15 10.01 16.40
N SER A 21 -18.36 10.44 16.84
CA SER A 21 -19.64 9.93 16.37
C SER A 21 -19.84 10.24 14.88
N ARG A 22 -20.70 9.44 14.19
CA ARG A 22 -21.10 9.62 12.78
C ARG A 22 -21.46 11.07 12.40
N ARG A 23 -21.98 11.87 13.34
CA ARG A 23 -22.35 13.29 13.12
C ARG A 23 -21.14 14.19 12.85
N THR A 24 -20.00 13.94 13.50
CA THR A 24 -18.76 14.72 13.31
C THR A 24 -18.11 14.42 11.95
N MET A 25 -18.19 13.17 11.48
CA MET A 25 -17.68 12.79 10.15
C MET A 25 -18.46 13.47 9.01
N LEU A 26 -19.80 13.52 9.09
CA LEU A 26 -20.63 14.17 8.07
C LEU A 26 -20.35 15.68 7.96
N ARG A 27 -20.15 16.38 9.09
CA ARG A 27 -19.82 17.82 9.07
C ARG A 27 -18.44 18.07 8.47
N LYS A 28 -17.43 17.22 8.74
CA LYS A 28 -16.08 17.35 8.18
C LYS A 28 -16.07 17.06 6.67
N SER A 29 -16.80 16.03 6.20
CA SER A 29 -16.90 15.73 4.77
C SER A 29 -17.66 16.81 3.98
N LEU A 30 -18.72 17.40 4.57
CA LEU A 30 -19.45 18.50 3.93
C LEU A 30 -18.61 19.79 3.86
N ARG A 31 -17.84 20.09 4.92
CA ARG A 31 -16.92 21.25 4.94
C ARG A 31 -15.78 21.08 3.91
N ARG A 32 -15.26 19.86 3.74
CA ARG A 32 -14.27 19.55 2.70
C ARG A 32 -14.83 19.72 1.28
N ALA A 33 -16.07 19.30 1.05
CA ALA A 33 -16.74 19.42 -0.26
C ALA A 33 -17.02 20.89 -0.64
N LEU A 34 -17.32 21.75 0.37
CA LEU A 34 -17.71 23.15 0.14
C LEU A 34 -16.54 24.14 0.19
N PHE A 35 -15.50 23.89 0.97
CA PHE A 35 -14.43 24.87 1.25
C PHE A 35 -13.02 24.41 0.87
N GLY A 36 -12.87 23.25 0.23
CA GLY A 36 -11.56 22.70 -0.10
C GLY A 36 -10.80 22.14 1.13
N ARG A 37 -9.59 21.64 0.88
CA ARG A 37 -8.72 21.09 1.93
C ARG A 37 -8.04 22.23 2.71
N PRO A 38 -8.09 22.25 4.04
CA PRO A 38 -7.32 23.23 4.80
C PRO A 38 -5.81 22.96 4.59
N LYS A 39 -5.05 24.02 4.30
CA LYS A 39 -3.58 23.99 4.45
C LYS A 39 -3.29 23.88 5.96
N HIS A 40 -2.37 22.98 6.31
CA HIS A 40 -1.90 22.86 7.68
C HIS A 40 -1.12 24.13 8.03
N GLU A 41 -1.66 24.99 8.90
CA GLU A 41 -0.87 26.03 9.56
C GLU A 41 -0.26 25.41 10.82
N GLU A 42 1.06 25.51 10.94
CA GLU A 42 1.77 25.12 12.17
C GLU A 42 1.26 25.97 13.32
N GLY A 43 0.53 25.35 14.26
CA GLY A 43 0.04 26.03 15.47
C GLY A 43 -1.44 25.89 15.78
N GLU A 44 -2.26 25.24 14.96
CA GLU A 44 -3.65 24.97 15.37
C GLU A 44 -3.70 23.95 16.52
N PRO A 45 -4.52 24.21 17.58
CA PRO A 45 -4.68 23.27 18.70
C PRO A 45 -5.20 21.94 18.14
N GLN A 46 -4.40 20.88 18.31
CA GLN A 46 -4.79 19.53 17.89
C GLN A 46 -6.04 19.13 18.68
N ASP A 47 -7.15 18.90 17.97
CA ASP A 47 -8.36 18.33 18.57
C ASP A 47 -7.96 17.00 19.26
N PRO A 48 -8.10 16.88 20.59
CA PRO A 48 -7.66 15.69 21.34
C PRO A 48 -8.37 14.41 20.90
N SER A 49 -9.43 14.52 20.10
CA SER A 49 -10.10 13.38 19.48
C SER A 49 -9.49 12.92 18.16
N THR A 50 -8.47 13.61 17.64
CA THR A 50 -7.83 13.31 16.35
C THR A 50 -6.50 12.58 16.57
N LEU A 51 -6.42 11.35 16.08
CA LEU A 51 -5.19 10.55 16.06
C LEU A 51 -4.56 10.66 14.67
N TRP A 52 -3.39 11.26 14.60
CA TRP A 52 -2.59 11.29 13.37
C TRP A 52 -1.82 9.97 13.22
N ALA A 53 -2.17 9.19 12.20
CA ALA A 53 -1.48 7.96 11.87
C ALA A 53 -0.28 8.19 10.93
N LEU A 54 -0.32 9.29 10.15
CA LEU A 54 0.82 9.79 9.36
C LEU A 54 0.88 11.31 9.47
N GLN A 55 2.10 11.88 9.52
CA GLN A 55 2.36 13.31 9.61
C GLN A 55 3.59 13.70 8.81
N GLY A 56 3.41 14.46 7.72
CA GLY A 56 4.50 15.06 6.97
C GLY A 56 5.40 14.05 6.27
N VAL A 57 4.86 12.91 5.81
CA VAL A 57 5.65 11.86 5.17
C VAL A 57 5.90 12.23 3.71
N SER A 58 7.19 12.44 3.36
CA SER A 58 7.62 12.78 2.00
C SER A 58 8.72 11.85 1.52
N PHE A 59 8.50 11.22 0.37
CA PHE A 59 9.50 10.40 -0.32
C PHE A 59 9.11 10.17 -1.79
N SER A 60 10.07 9.70 -2.58
CA SER A 60 9.89 9.36 -3.98
C SER A 60 10.64 8.07 -4.31
N VAL A 61 9.97 7.17 -5.03
CA VAL A 61 10.58 5.93 -5.53
C VAL A 61 10.10 5.64 -6.95
N GLY A 62 10.94 4.96 -7.72
CA GLY A 62 10.67 4.63 -9.11
C GLY A 62 11.03 3.19 -9.47
N SER A 63 11.11 2.93 -10.76
CA SER A 63 11.47 1.60 -11.27
C SER A 63 12.84 1.14 -10.74
N GLY A 64 12.94 -0.16 -10.41
CA GLY A 64 14.14 -0.77 -9.82
C GLY A 64 14.25 -0.61 -8.31
N THR A 65 13.27 0.06 -7.66
CA THR A 65 13.26 0.21 -6.21
C THR A 65 12.48 -0.92 -5.54
N ILE A 66 13.13 -1.58 -4.57
CA ILE A 66 12.48 -2.44 -3.58
C ILE A 66 12.61 -1.71 -2.25
N LEU A 67 11.54 -1.02 -1.85
CA LEU A 67 11.49 -0.17 -0.67
C LEU A 67 10.96 -0.95 0.53
N GLY A 68 11.75 -1.07 1.58
CA GLY A 68 11.31 -1.60 2.87
C GLY A 68 10.73 -0.50 3.77
N LEU A 69 9.70 -0.83 4.52
CA LEU A 69 9.16 0.01 5.59
C LEU A 69 9.47 -0.65 6.92
N CYS A 70 10.34 -0.06 7.73
CA CYS A 70 10.62 -0.51 9.10
C CYS A 70 10.03 0.46 10.14
N GLY A 71 9.89 -0.02 11.38
CA GLY A 71 9.30 0.73 12.48
C GLY A 71 8.47 -0.15 13.41
N GLY A 72 8.21 0.30 14.61
CA GLY A 72 7.42 -0.42 15.62
C GLY A 72 5.95 -0.64 15.24
N ASN A 73 5.21 -1.33 16.10
CA ASN A 73 3.76 -1.44 15.97
C ASN A 73 3.12 -0.06 16.11
N GLY A 74 2.18 0.26 15.22
CA GLY A 74 1.54 1.58 15.22
C GLY A 74 2.38 2.71 14.60
N ALA A 75 3.56 2.42 14.04
CA ALA A 75 4.42 3.43 13.39
C ALA A 75 3.80 4.07 12.13
N GLY A 76 2.73 3.49 11.56
CA GLY A 76 2.04 4.03 10.39
C GLY A 76 2.28 3.26 9.08
N LYS A 77 3.06 2.16 9.09
CA LYS A 77 3.43 1.37 7.89
C LYS A 77 2.20 0.93 7.07
N THR A 78 1.27 0.23 7.69
CA THR A 78 0.02 -0.22 7.04
C THR A 78 -0.83 0.96 6.55
N THR A 79 -0.87 2.06 7.31
CA THR A 79 -1.59 3.27 6.90
C THR A 79 -0.96 3.87 5.65
N LEU A 80 0.38 3.95 5.59
CA LEU A 80 1.10 4.45 4.43
C LEU A 80 0.83 3.59 3.19
N LEU A 81 0.93 2.26 3.30
CA LEU A 81 0.62 1.34 2.20
C LEU A 81 -0.82 1.50 1.70
N ARG A 82 -1.80 1.63 2.62
CA ARG A 82 -3.21 1.86 2.27
C ARG A 82 -3.44 3.23 1.63
N THR A 83 -2.66 4.22 1.97
CA THR A 83 -2.72 5.55 1.36
C THR A 83 -2.12 5.53 -0.05
N ILE A 84 -0.99 4.85 -0.25
CA ILE A 84 -0.38 4.66 -1.57
C ILE A 84 -1.32 3.88 -2.50
N SER A 85 -2.00 2.86 -1.98
CA SER A 85 -2.97 2.06 -2.76
C SER A 85 -4.29 2.78 -3.07
N GLY A 86 -4.50 3.99 -2.53
CA GLY A 86 -5.73 4.76 -2.71
C GLY A 86 -6.90 4.32 -1.82
N ILE A 87 -6.71 3.33 -0.93
CA ILE A 87 -7.73 2.92 0.06
C ILE A 87 -8.02 4.07 1.03
N TYR A 88 -6.97 4.78 1.48
CA TYR A 88 -7.11 5.98 2.27
C TYR A 88 -6.73 7.21 1.44
N GLN A 89 -7.57 8.24 1.53
CA GLN A 89 -7.25 9.56 0.99
C GLN A 89 -6.44 10.32 2.06
N PRO A 90 -5.30 10.95 1.72
CA PRO A 90 -4.57 11.76 2.68
C PRO A 90 -5.39 12.98 3.11
N ASP A 91 -5.31 13.35 4.39
CA ASP A 91 -5.91 14.55 4.95
C ASP A 91 -5.12 15.80 4.58
N VAL A 92 -3.79 15.66 4.52
CA VAL A 92 -2.82 16.69 4.13
C VAL A 92 -1.88 16.11 3.08
N GLY A 93 -1.35 16.96 2.22
CA GLY A 93 -0.41 16.58 1.18
C GLY A 93 -1.04 15.81 0.03
N SER A 94 -0.20 15.07 -0.71
CA SER A 94 -0.63 14.34 -1.89
C SER A 94 0.17 13.06 -2.11
N VAL A 95 -0.49 12.07 -2.72
CA VAL A 95 0.12 10.83 -3.20
C VAL A 95 -0.14 10.73 -4.70
N ASN A 96 0.93 10.56 -5.48
CA ASN A 96 0.85 10.35 -6.91
C ASN A 96 1.50 9.01 -7.26
N VAL A 97 0.72 8.10 -7.84
CA VAL A 97 1.15 6.76 -8.24
C VAL A 97 0.98 6.61 -9.74
N ARG A 98 2.06 6.23 -10.42
CA ARG A 98 2.06 5.94 -11.86
C ARG A 98 2.46 4.48 -12.07
N GLY A 99 1.53 3.68 -12.56
CA GLY A 99 1.68 2.25 -12.80
C GLY A 99 0.54 1.43 -12.24
N LYS A 100 0.36 0.22 -12.76
CA LYS A 100 -0.64 -0.74 -12.26
C LYS A 100 -0.20 -1.27 -10.89
N THR A 101 -0.99 -1.01 -9.87
CA THR A 101 -0.69 -1.37 -8.49
C THR A 101 -1.47 -2.61 -8.07
N SER A 102 -0.82 -3.61 -7.51
CA SER A 102 -1.44 -4.69 -6.76
C SER A 102 -1.06 -4.62 -5.29
N VAL A 103 -2.00 -5.04 -4.44
CA VAL A 103 -1.93 -4.82 -3.01
C VAL A 103 -2.12 -6.14 -2.29
N LEU A 104 -1.05 -6.63 -1.69
CA LEU A 104 -1.07 -7.78 -0.79
C LEU A 104 -1.22 -7.28 0.66
N LEU A 105 -2.31 -6.53 0.93
CA LEU A 105 -2.63 -5.96 2.25
C LEU A 105 -3.78 -6.73 2.89
N SER A 106 -3.65 -7.05 4.18
CA SER A 106 -4.75 -7.57 5.02
C SER A 106 -5.63 -8.60 4.29
N LEU A 107 -5.00 -9.69 3.87
CA LEU A 107 -5.62 -10.78 3.10
C LEU A 107 -6.95 -11.22 3.71
N GLY A 108 -8.04 -10.98 3.01
CA GLY A 108 -9.38 -11.33 3.42
C GLY A 108 -10.33 -10.16 3.67
N ALA A 109 -9.83 -8.95 3.96
CA ALA A 109 -10.69 -7.78 4.15
C ALA A 109 -11.35 -7.29 2.84
N MET A 110 -10.78 -7.66 1.69
CA MET A 110 -11.32 -7.31 0.36
C MET A 110 -12.30 -8.34 -0.18
N LEU A 111 -12.44 -9.51 0.45
CA LEU A 111 -13.37 -10.54 0.01
C LEU A 111 -14.80 -10.21 0.48
N GLY A 112 -15.74 -10.22 -0.46
CA GLY A 112 -17.16 -10.10 -0.16
C GLY A 112 -17.65 -11.36 0.58
N ALA A 113 -17.91 -11.27 1.88
CA ALA A 113 -18.25 -12.40 2.71
C ALA A 113 -19.48 -13.20 2.22
N ASN A 114 -20.44 -12.53 1.59
CA ASN A 114 -21.67 -13.13 1.06
C ASN A 114 -21.53 -13.68 -0.37
N LEU A 115 -20.41 -13.44 -1.01
CA LEU A 115 -20.09 -13.93 -2.36
C LEU A 115 -19.31 -15.24 -2.26
N SER A 116 -19.48 -16.13 -3.23
CA SER A 116 -18.69 -17.35 -3.35
C SER A 116 -17.22 -17.01 -3.66
N GLY A 117 -16.30 -17.96 -3.43
CA GLY A 117 -14.89 -17.81 -3.80
C GLY A 117 -14.73 -17.45 -5.25
N ARG A 118 -15.41 -18.15 -6.15
CA ARG A 118 -15.39 -17.93 -7.60
C ARG A 118 -15.83 -16.52 -7.97
N ILE A 119 -16.90 -16.00 -7.38
CA ILE A 119 -17.37 -14.63 -7.64
C ILE A 119 -16.37 -13.60 -7.09
N ASN A 120 -15.79 -13.84 -5.92
CA ASN A 120 -14.76 -12.94 -5.37
C ASN A 120 -13.55 -12.83 -6.31
N VAL A 121 -13.07 -13.95 -6.87
CA VAL A 121 -11.95 -13.94 -7.82
C VAL A 121 -12.31 -13.17 -9.09
N ARG A 122 -13.51 -13.39 -9.66
CA ARG A 122 -13.98 -12.64 -10.84
C ARG A 122 -14.05 -11.14 -10.58
N VAL A 123 -14.59 -10.72 -9.43
CA VAL A 123 -14.66 -9.31 -9.03
C VAL A 123 -13.25 -8.74 -8.86
N SER A 124 -12.37 -9.45 -8.17
CA SER A 124 -10.96 -9.03 -8.02
C SER A 124 -10.27 -8.88 -9.37
N GLY A 125 -10.38 -9.86 -10.26
CA GLY A 125 -9.82 -9.81 -11.60
C GLY A 125 -10.33 -8.61 -12.41
N ALA A 126 -11.65 -8.37 -12.41
CA ALA A 126 -12.26 -7.24 -13.10
C ALA A 126 -11.75 -5.89 -12.58
N LEU A 127 -11.61 -5.72 -11.27
CA LEU A 127 -11.05 -4.51 -10.65
C LEU A 127 -9.60 -4.26 -11.05
N HIS A 128 -8.83 -5.31 -11.37
CA HIS A 128 -7.45 -5.22 -11.84
C HIS A 128 -7.31 -5.25 -13.36
N GLY A 129 -8.44 -5.22 -14.09
CA GLY A 129 -8.45 -5.11 -15.55
C GLY A 129 -8.31 -6.44 -16.29
N VAL A 130 -8.58 -7.58 -15.65
CA VAL A 130 -8.72 -8.87 -16.32
C VAL A 130 -9.92 -8.80 -17.27
N SER A 131 -9.70 -9.12 -18.54
CA SER A 131 -10.76 -9.09 -19.54
C SER A 131 -11.76 -10.24 -19.34
N SER A 132 -12.99 -10.09 -19.84
CA SER A 132 -14.00 -11.14 -19.77
C SER A 132 -13.54 -12.44 -20.43
N ALA A 133 -12.74 -12.36 -21.50
CA ALA A 133 -12.19 -13.54 -22.18
C ALA A 133 -11.14 -14.29 -21.34
N GLU A 134 -10.47 -13.60 -20.41
CA GLU A 134 -9.42 -14.17 -19.56
C GLU A 134 -9.94 -14.58 -18.18
N THR A 135 -11.17 -14.19 -17.85
CA THR A 135 -11.73 -14.36 -16.49
C THR A 135 -11.74 -15.82 -16.04
N GLU A 136 -12.16 -16.76 -16.88
CA GLU A 136 -12.25 -18.18 -16.45
C GLU A 136 -10.86 -18.80 -16.28
N ARG A 137 -9.89 -18.43 -17.11
CA ARG A 137 -8.49 -18.85 -16.93
C ARG A 137 -7.95 -18.29 -15.59
N HIS A 138 -8.19 -17.01 -15.32
CA HIS A 138 -7.80 -16.37 -14.07
C HIS A 138 -8.41 -17.06 -12.85
N VAL A 139 -9.70 -17.44 -12.92
CA VAL A 139 -10.37 -18.20 -11.85
C VAL A 139 -9.71 -19.55 -11.63
N ALA A 140 -9.38 -20.29 -12.71
CA ALA A 140 -8.73 -21.59 -12.62
C ALA A 140 -7.32 -21.49 -12.00
N GLU A 141 -6.52 -20.51 -12.42
CA GLU A 141 -5.18 -20.26 -11.87
C GLU A 141 -5.23 -19.92 -10.37
N VAL A 142 -6.18 -19.07 -9.95
CA VAL A 142 -6.38 -18.72 -8.54
C VAL A 142 -6.83 -19.93 -7.73
N GLN A 143 -7.75 -20.72 -8.25
CA GLN A 143 -8.27 -21.93 -7.61
C GLN A 143 -7.15 -22.95 -7.37
N GLU A 144 -6.34 -23.23 -8.40
CA GLU A 144 -5.20 -24.13 -8.32
C GLU A 144 -4.17 -23.65 -7.30
N PHE A 145 -3.82 -22.35 -7.34
CA PHE A 145 -2.85 -21.79 -6.40
C PHE A 145 -3.37 -21.85 -4.96
N ALA A 146 -4.65 -21.51 -4.74
CA ALA A 146 -5.28 -21.52 -3.41
C ALA A 146 -5.54 -22.93 -2.86
N GLU A 147 -5.41 -23.98 -3.71
CA GLU A 147 -5.71 -25.37 -3.35
C GLU A 147 -7.13 -25.53 -2.81
N LEU A 148 -8.10 -24.93 -3.50
CA LEU A 148 -9.52 -25.01 -3.19
C LEU A 148 -10.23 -25.85 -4.25
N ASP A 149 -11.08 -26.78 -3.81
CA ASP A 149 -11.92 -27.56 -4.71
C ASP A 149 -13.12 -26.74 -5.24
N ASP A 150 -13.84 -27.29 -6.21
CA ASP A 150 -15.01 -26.63 -6.80
C ASP A 150 -16.11 -26.35 -5.77
N ALA A 151 -16.34 -27.26 -4.83
CA ALA A 151 -17.34 -27.10 -3.78
C ALA A 151 -17.00 -25.91 -2.87
N ALA A 152 -15.73 -25.76 -2.52
CA ALA A 152 -15.25 -24.59 -1.79
C ALA A 152 -15.40 -23.31 -2.65
N MET A 153 -14.97 -23.35 -3.90
CA MET A 153 -15.04 -22.17 -4.78
C MET A 153 -16.48 -21.68 -5.00
N ASP A 154 -17.47 -22.55 -4.94
CA ASP A 154 -18.88 -22.18 -5.10
C ASP A 154 -19.59 -21.86 -3.76
N THR A 155 -18.89 -22.07 -2.63
CA THR A 155 -19.39 -21.73 -1.29
C THR A 155 -19.13 -20.26 -0.94
N PRO A 156 -20.08 -19.53 -0.29
CA PRO A 156 -19.86 -18.18 0.22
C PRO A 156 -18.69 -18.10 1.21
N VAL A 157 -17.83 -17.09 1.05
CA VAL A 157 -16.57 -16.92 1.80
C VAL A 157 -16.79 -16.81 3.31
N ARG A 158 -17.97 -16.37 3.77
CA ARG A 158 -18.33 -16.36 5.21
C ARG A 158 -18.25 -17.73 5.88
N TYR A 159 -18.38 -18.81 5.11
CA TYR A 159 -18.28 -20.19 5.62
C TYR A 159 -16.86 -20.77 5.53
N TYR A 160 -15.91 -20.03 4.97
CA TYR A 160 -14.52 -20.46 4.87
C TYR A 160 -13.85 -20.46 6.24
N SER A 161 -12.92 -21.40 6.45
CA SER A 161 -11.95 -21.29 7.53
C SER A 161 -11.07 -20.05 7.36
N ALA A 162 -10.38 -19.64 8.41
CA ALA A 162 -9.40 -18.54 8.31
C ALA A 162 -8.30 -18.83 7.27
N GLY A 163 -7.84 -20.10 7.22
CA GLY A 163 -6.85 -20.56 6.24
C GLY A 163 -7.38 -20.48 4.79
N MET A 164 -8.59 -20.99 4.51
CA MET A 164 -9.19 -20.91 3.18
C MET A 164 -9.36 -19.47 2.71
N ARG A 165 -9.83 -18.57 3.59
CA ARG A 165 -9.95 -17.13 3.26
C ARG A 165 -8.61 -16.51 2.90
N ALA A 166 -7.60 -16.84 3.67
CA ALA A 166 -6.26 -16.32 3.47
C ALA A 166 -5.63 -16.85 2.19
N ARG A 167 -5.77 -18.15 1.89
CA ARG A 167 -5.31 -18.78 0.64
C ARG A 167 -5.99 -18.14 -0.57
N LEU A 168 -7.32 -18.00 -0.57
CA LEU A 168 -8.06 -17.38 -1.66
C LEU A 168 -7.63 -15.92 -1.87
N ALA A 169 -7.51 -15.16 -0.80
CA ALA A 169 -7.14 -13.74 -0.87
C ALA A 169 -5.72 -13.55 -1.40
N PHE A 170 -4.75 -14.35 -0.92
CA PHE A 170 -3.38 -14.32 -1.43
C PHE A 170 -3.33 -14.72 -2.90
N ALA A 171 -3.94 -15.86 -3.27
CA ALA A 171 -3.99 -16.33 -4.64
C ALA A 171 -4.57 -15.29 -5.59
N SER A 172 -5.73 -14.71 -5.24
CA SER A 172 -6.41 -13.70 -6.06
C SER A 172 -5.54 -12.47 -6.34
N ALA A 173 -4.69 -12.07 -5.38
CA ALA A 173 -3.79 -10.93 -5.54
C ALA A 173 -2.46 -11.30 -6.23
N SER A 174 -2.00 -12.56 -6.09
CA SER A 174 -0.69 -13.02 -6.56
C SER A 174 -0.66 -13.50 -8.01
N VAL A 175 -1.80 -13.89 -8.58
CA VAL A 175 -1.90 -14.28 -10.00
C VAL A 175 -1.77 -13.08 -10.93
N LEU A 176 -2.08 -11.88 -10.44
CA LEU A 176 -1.93 -10.63 -11.17
C LEU A 176 -0.45 -10.25 -11.28
N GLN A 177 -0.06 -9.66 -12.41
CA GLN A 177 1.30 -9.15 -12.62
C GLN A 177 1.29 -7.62 -12.49
N PRO A 178 1.56 -7.05 -11.30
CA PRO A 178 1.58 -5.61 -11.09
C PRO A 178 2.89 -4.98 -11.59
N GLU A 179 2.82 -3.69 -11.91
CA GLU A 179 4.02 -2.87 -12.08
C GLU A 179 4.53 -2.36 -10.73
N ILE A 180 3.60 -2.12 -9.78
CA ILE A 180 3.88 -1.72 -8.40
C ILE A 180 3.26 -2.74 -7.47
N LEU A 181 4.08 -3.38 -6.65
CA LEU A 181 3.65 -4.37 -5.66
C LEU A 181 3.72 -3.77 -4.25
N LEU A 182 2.59 -3.75 -3.54
CA LEU A 182 2.51 -3.31 -2.15
C LEU A 182 2.26 -4.52 -1.24
N VAL A 183 3.15 -4.75 -0.28
CA VAL A 183 3.13 -5.93 0.61
C VAL A 183 3.10 -5.50 2.08
N ASP A 184 2.13 -5.98 2.85
CA ASP A 184 2.06 -5.74 4.30
C ASP A 184 2.09 -7.07 5.06
N GLU A 185 3.17 -7.34 5.77
CA GLU A 185 3.38 -8.40 6.77
C GLU A 185 2.76 -9.80 6.45
N LEU A 186 2.89 -10.28 5.22
CA LEU A 186 2.14 -11.42 4.67
C LEU A 186 2.68 -12.82 4.95
N LEU A 187 3.85 -12.98 5.58
CA LEU A 187 4.55 -14.27 5.66
C LEU A 187 3.97 -15.27 6.67
N GLY A 188 2.85 -14.94 7.34
CA GLY A 188 2.22 -15.78 8.35
C GLY A 188 0.91 -16.50 7.94
N VAL A 189 0.54 -16.48 6.66
CA VAL A 189 -0.78 -16.92 6.21
C VAL A 189 -0.81 -18.41 5.82
N GLY A 190 -1.78 -19.15 6.32
CA GLY A 190 -1.99 -20.56 5.99
C GLY A 190 -1.15 -21.53 6.84
N ASP A 191 -1.13 -22.79 6.45
CA ASP A 191 -0.27 -23.85 7.01
C ASP A 191 1.18 -23.69 6.51
N VAL A 192 2.07 -24.57 6.98
CA VAL A 192 3.50 -24.50 6.68
C VAL A 192 3.77 -24.59 5.18
N SER A 193 3.10 -25.51 4.47
CA SER A 193 3.30 -25.74 3.04
C SER A 193 2.84 -24.53 2.21
N PHE A 194 1.70 -23.95 2.55
CA PHE A 194 1.20 -22.77 1.86
C PHE A 194 2.05 -21.51 2.13
N ARG A 195 2.69 -21.42 3.31
CA ARG A 195 3.63 -20.32 3.61
C ARG A 195 4.87 -20.37 2.72
N GLU A 196 5.44 -21.55 2.49
CA GLU A 196 6.58 -21.72 1.57
C GLU A 196 6.19 -21.33 0.14
N LYS A 197 5.08 -21.90 -0.37
CA LYS A 197 4.53 -21.58 -1.69
C LYS A 197 4.24 -20.08 -1.86
N SER A 198 3.66 -19.45 -0.84
CA SER A 198 3.38 -18.01 -0.85
C SER A 198 4.64 -17.15 -0.84
N ARG A 199 5.68 -17.58 -0.13
CA ARG A 199 6.98 -16.91 -0.09
C ARG A 199 7.67 -16.95 -1.45
N ASP A 200 7.72 -18.14 -2.08
CA ASP A 200 8.32 -18.30 -3.40
C ASP A 200 7.58 -17.45 -4.43
N ARG A 201 6.25 -17.46 -4.39
CA ARG A 201 5.43 -16.61 -5.25
C ARG A 201 5.67 -15.13 -5.03
N LEU A 202 5.86 -14.70 -3.78
CA LEU A 202 6.18 -13.31 -3.46
C LEU A 202 7.54 -12.90 -4.05
N LEU A 203 8.54 -13.77 -3.99
CA LEU A 203 9.86 -13.52 -4.60
C LEU A 203 9.73 -13.37 -6.12
N GLU A 204 9.01 -14.28 -6.81
CA GLU A 204 8.72 -14.16 -8.23
C GLU A 204 8.04 -12.84 -8.61
N LEU A 205 7.02 -12.44 -7.83
CA LEU A 205 6.31 -11.18 -8.04
C LEU A 205 7.21 -9.96 -7.82
N THR A 206 8.11 -10.05 -6.84
CA THR A 206 9.09 -8.99 -6.56
C THR A 206 10.06 -8.81 -7.72
N GLU A 207 10.55 -9.90 -8.31
CA GLU A 207 11.43 -9.87 -9.48
C GLU A 207 10.70 -9.37 -10.75
N ALA A 208 9.44 -9.75 -10.91
CA ALA A 208 8.63 -9.36 -12.07
C ALA A 208 8.14 -7.91 -11.98
N SER A 209 8.02 -7.35 -10.77
CA SER A 209 7.52 -6.00 -10.54
C SER A 209 8.60 -4.95 -10.78
N ARG A 210 8.18 -3.76 -11.23
CA ARG A 210 9.11 -2.65 -11.50
C ARG A 210 9.42 -1.83 -10.25
N CYS A 211 8.49 -1.81 -9.30
CA CYS A 211 8.65 -1.15 -7.99
C CYS A 211 7.95 -1.99 -6.93
N VAL A 212 8.58 -2.21 -5.80
CA VAL A 212 8.00 -2.96 -4.68
C VAL A 212 8.09 -2.12 -3.42
N ILE A 213 7.02 -2.08 -2.64
CA ILE A 213 7.03 -1.47 -1.30
C ILE A 213 6.55 -2.52 -0.30
N VAL A 214 7.41 -2.90 0.63
CA VAL A 214 7.15 -3.99 1.58
C VAL A 214 7.28 -3.51 3.02
N ALA A 215 6.25 -3.75 3.82
CA ALA A 215 6.33 -3.60 5.28
C ALA A 215 6.51 -4.97 5.94
N SER A 216 7.49 -5.08 6.82
CA SER A 216 7.71 -6.28 7.62
C SER A 216 8.35 -5.93 8.97
N HIS A 217 8.12 -6.79 9.96
CA HIS A 217 8.82 -6.73 11.24
C HIS A 217 10.12 -7.54 11.24
N SER A 218 10.37 -8.35 10.21
CA SER A 218 11.59 -9.15 10.07
C SER A 218 12.71 -8.32 9.43
N ALA A 219 13.60 -7.76 10.24
CA ALA A 219 14.76 -7.03 9.74
C ALA A 219 15.66 -7.90 8.82
N PRO A 220 15.93 -9.20 9.10
CA PRO A 220 16.68 -10.05 8.18
C PRO A 220 16.00 -10.20 6.81
N PHE A 221 14.66 -10.33 6.77
CA PHE A 221 13.91 -10.40 5.52
C PHE A 221 14.00 -9.09 4.73
N LEU A 222 13.81 -7.95 5.39
CA LEU A 222 13.95 -6.65 4.73
C LEU A 222 15.38 -6.43 4.21
N LYS A 223 16.41 -6.83 4.98
CA LYS A 223 17.81 -6.70 4.57
C LYS A 223 18.13 -7.54 3.33
N SER A 224 17.55 -8.74 3.21
CA SER A 224 17.80 -9.63 2.07
C SER A 224 17.07 -9.21 0.79
N LEU A 225 15.99 -8.43 0.89
CA LEU A 225 15.11 -8.11 -0.23
C LEU A 225 15.23 -6.67 -0.70
N CYS A 226 15.37 -5.72 0.23
CA CYS A 226 15.22 -4.30 -0.06
C CYS A 226 16.55 -3.62 -0.43
N ASN A 227 16.52 -2.75 -1.44
CA ASN A 227 17.66 -1.88 -1.76
C ASN A 227 17.53 -0.50 -1.09
N ARG A 228 16.33 -0.10 -0.70
CA ARG A 228 16.04 1.15 0.02
C ARG A 228 15.12 0.90 1.20
N MET A 229 15.16 1.81 2.18
CA MET A 229 14.37 1.71 3.40
C MET A 229 13.81 3.06 3.83
N LEU A 230 12.59 3.03 4.38
CA LEU A 230 12.01 4.12 5.17
C LEU A 230 11.83 3.62 6.61
N TRP A 231 12.29 4.39 7.56
CA TRP A 231 12.00 4.17 8.97
C TRP A 231 10.91 5.13 9.42
N LEU A 232 9.78 4.54 9.81
CA LEU A 232 8.64 5.27 10.38
C LEU A 232 8.61 5.10 11.90
N ASP A 233 8.36 6.20 12.62
CA ASP A 233 8.07 6.20 14.05
C ASP A 233 6.96 7.19 14.35
N GLN A 234 5.91 6.74 15.08
CA GLN A 234 4.75 7.55 15.44
C GLN A 234 4.15 8.35 14.28
N GLY A 235 4.06 7.74 13.11
CA GLY A 235 3.50 8.36 11.90
C GLY A 235 4.43 9.33 11.18
N ARG A 236 5.66 9.50 11.61
CA ARG A 236 6.66 10.39 11.01
C ARG A 236 7.78 9.61 10.36
N LEU A 237 8.35 10.18 9.29
CA LEU A 237 9.54 9.67 8.67
C LEU A 237 10.76 10.08 9.52
N VAL A 238 11.46 9.07 10.07
CA VAL A 238 12.66 9.28 10.90
C VAL A 238 13.92 9.26 10.05
N ALA A 239 14.02 8.28 9.13
CA ALA A 239 15.15 8.16 8.21
C ALA A 239 14.72 7.48 6.91
N GLN A 240 15.43 7.78 5.82
CA GLN A 240 15.28 7.14 4.52
C GLN A 240 16.64 7.05 3.82
N GLY A 241 16.87 5.95 3.09
CA GLY A 241 18.14 5.77 2.40
C GLY A 241 18.39 4.33 1.95
N PRO A 242 19.67 3.95 1.73
CA PRO A 242 20.05 2.56 1.50
C PRO A 242 19.54 1.65 2.63
N ALA A 243 19.10 0.44 2.29
CA ALA A 243 18.44 -0.44 3.25
C ALA A 243 19.35 -0.81 4.44
N GLU A 244 20.63 -1.02 4.18
CA GLU A 244 21.62 -1.41 5.20
C GLU A 244 21.79 -0.30 6.24
N ASP A 245 22.02 0.94 5.79
CA ASP A 245 22.27 2.09 6.68
C ASP A 245 21.08 2.37 7.61
N VAL A 246 19.85 2.33 7.04
CA VAL A 246 18.63 2.61 7.80
C VAL A 246 18.32 1.48 8.80
N LEU A 247 18.54 0.21 8.40
CA LEU A 247 18.33 -0.93 9.30
C LEU A 247 19.32 -0.97 10.46
N ASP A 248 20.57 -0.62 10.22
CA ASP A 248 21.59 -0.55 11.26
C ASP A 248 21.25 0.55 12.27
N ALA A 249 20.84 1.73 11.78
CA ALA A 249 20.35 2.83 12.62
C ALA A 249 19.12 2.43 13.46
N TYR A 250 18.16 1.75 12.83
CA TYR A 250 16.96 1.24 13.49
C TYR A 250 17.30 0.22 14.57
N SER A 251 18.20 -0.73 14.28
CA SER A 251 18.62 -1.79 15.19
C SER A 251 19.35 -1.24 16.41
N LEU A 252 20.24 -0.26 16.23
CA LEU A 252 20.94 0.43 17.32
C LEU A 252 19.94 1.13 18.26
N ARG A 253 18.91 1.79 17.73
CA ARG A 253 17.88 2.43 18.56
C ARG A 253 17.04 1.41 19.32
N MET A 254 16.71 0.27 18.72
CA MET A 254 15.95 -0.80 19.39
C MET A 254 16.75 -1.48 20.49
N ALA A 255 18.09 -1.56 20.36
CA ALA A 255 18.99 -2.12 21.38
C ALA A 255 19.23 -1.20 22.59
N GLY A 256 18.55 -0.06 22.70
CA GLY A 256 18.69 0.86 23.83
C GLY A 256 19.82 1.88 23.69
N GLY A 257 20.35 2.07 22.49
CA GLY A 257 21.31 3.13 22.19
C GLY A 257 20.68 4.51 22.38
N SER A 258 21.13 5.23 23.42
CA SER A 258 20.64 6.57 23.79
C SER A 258 21.24 7.66 22.89
N SER A 259 21.05 7.57 21.58
CA SER A 259 21.36 8.67 20.69
C SER A 259 20.05 9.35 20.30
N THR A 260 19.84 10.55 20.84
CA THR A 260 18.67 11.40 20.59
C THR A 260 18.65 12.03 19.18
N THR A 261 19.69 11.81 18.40
CA THR A 261 19.78 12.30 17.02
C THR A 261 19.79 11.09 16.09
N PRO A 262 18.82 10.93 15.19
CA PRO A 262 18.93 9.92 14.13
C PRO A 262 20.21 10.23 13.34
N PRO A 263 20.98 9.21 12.91
CA PRO A 263 22.10 9.45 12.03
C PRO A 263 21.60 10.25 10.82
N SER A 264 22.40 11.21 10.36
CA SER A 264 22.13 11.96 9.14
C SER A 264 22.23 11.00 7.95
N VAL A 265 21.13 10.27 7.70
CA VAL A 265 21.00 9.45 6.50
C VAL A 265 20.65 10.44 5.37
N PRO A 266 21.38 10.42 4.26
CA PRO A 266 21.15 11.37 3.18
C PRO A 266 19.68 11.37 2.78
N THR A 267 19.06 12.55 2.82
CA THR A 267 17.72 12.75 2.25
C THR A 267 17.83 12.42 0.76
N LEU A 268 16.92 11.60 0.27
CA LEU A 268 16.79 11.36 -1.17
C LEU A 268 16.59 12.70 -1.85
N GLU A 269 17.60 13.18 -2.56
CA GLU A 269 17.38 14.29 -3.50
C GLU A 269 16.26 13.84 -4.44
N SER A 270 15.18 14.60 -4.47
CA SER A 270 14.10 14.43 -5.43
C SER A 270 14.73 14.61 -6.81
N GLU A 271 14.89 13.54 -7.58
CA GLU A 271 15.00 13.71 -9.02
C GLU A 271 13.72 14.40 -9.45
N ASP A 272 13.81 15.68 -9.78
CA ASP A 272 12.70 16.47 -10.27
C ASP A 272 12.07 15.75 -11.47
N PRO A 273 10.73 15.62 -11.50
CA PRO A 273 10.06 15.10 -12.67
C PRO A 273 10.36 16.04 -13.85
N PRO A 274 10.62 15.52 -15.07
CA PRO A 274 10.88 16.37 -16.23
C PRO A 274 9.74 17.38 -16.37
N ALA A 275 10.10 18.66 -16.39
CA ALA A 275 9.20 19.78 -16.57
C ALA A 275 8.41 19.61 -17.88
N GLY A 276 7.11 19.42 -17.78
CA GLY A 276 6.25 19.36 -18.97
C GLY A 276 4.93 18.62 -18.77
N SER A 277 4.00 19.19 -18.03
CA SER A 277 2.58 19.06 -18.31
C SER A 277 1.83 20.20 -17.63
N ALA A 278 1.55 21.23 -18.43
CA ALA A 278 0.60 22.31 -18.09
C ALA A 278 -0.80 21.69 -17.83
N PRO A 279 -1.61 22.28 -16.93
CA PRO A 279 -2.99 21.84 -16.73
C PRO A 279 -3.82 22.12 -17.98
N LEU A 280 -4.56 21.12 -18.45
CA LEU A 280 -5.56 21.31 -19.49
C LEU A 280 -6.63 22.28 -18.96
N ALA A 281 -6.55 23.51 -19.47
CA ALA A 281 -7.61 24.50 -19.30
C ALA A 281 -8.89 24.01 -19.98
N GLY A 282 -10.01 24.19 -19.28
CA GLY A 282 -11.32 23.79 -19.71
C GLY A 282 -11.70 24.41 -21.07
N ALA A 283 -12.19 23.58 -21.97
CA ALA A 283 -12.88 24.00 -23.16
C ALA A 283 -14.27 24.50 -22.76
N GLY A 284 -14.44 25.83 -22.80
CA GLY A 284 -15.71 26.48 -22.65
C GLY A 284 -16.63 26.12 -23.83
N SER A 285 -17.86 25.84 -23.47
CA SER A 285 -19.01 25.79 -24.38
C SER A 285 -19.26 27.15 -25.03
N SER A 286 -19.30 27.20 -26.33
CA SER A 286 -20.02 28.26 -27.05
C SER A 286 -21.05 27.61 -27.95
N SER A 287 -22.29 27.77 -27.54
CA SER A 287 -23.48 27.64 -28.38
C SER A 287 -23.52 28.79 -29.38
N SER A 288 -23.85 28.54 -30.63
CA SER A 288 -24.66 29.41 -31.48
C SER A 288 -25.03 28.71 -32.76
N LEU A 289 -26.36 28.73 -33.03
CA LEU A 289 -27.15 28.46 -34.21
C LEU A 289 -27.52 27.01 -34.51
#